data_416f3559f9130885d06759938d3212d5
#
_entry.id   416f3559f9130885d06759938d3212d5
#
_cell.length_a   1.000
_cell.length_b   1.000
_cell.length_c   1.000
_cell.angle_alpha   90.00
_cell.angle_beta   90.00
_cell.angle_gamma   90.00
#
_symmetry.space_group_name_H-M   'P 1'
#
loop_
_entity.id
_entity.type
_entity.pdbx_description
1 polymer ?
#
loop_
_entity_poly.entity_id
_entity_poly.type
_entity_poly.pdbx_seq_one_letter_code
_entity_poly.pdbx_strand_id
1 'polypeptide(L)'
;MYEQVSHSLLNRVLEELPPEIRRHDLQHFYTRLGANFYAIYSLFSLLYGKRDDFENQLSHLVEILAQNYIQRNQDLKKLDQARERDHNWFLDQQWVGMALYANAFADDLPGLGQHVTYLQELGVNLVHV
;
A
#
# COMPACT_ATOMS: atom_id res chain seq x y z
N MET A 1 -9.22 12.63 -22.48
CA MET A 1 -7.83 13.14 -22.67
C MET A 1 -6.91 12.72 -21.54
N TYR A 2 -7.18 13.03 -20.28
CA TYR A 2 -6.30 12.64 -19.12
C TYR A 2 -6.15 11.13 -18.93
N GLU A 3 -7.18 10.35 -19.15
CA GLU A 3 -7.17 8.89 -19.00
C GLU A 3 -6.25 8.21 -20.02
N GLN A 4 -6.25 8.67 -21.27
CA GLN A 4 -5.34 8.16 -22.32
C GLN A 4 -3.87 8.52 -22.04
N VAL A 5 -3.62 9.71 -21.50
CA VAL A 5 -2.27 10.13 -21.10
C VAL A 5 -1.76 9.27 -19.93
N SER A 6 -2.61 9.00 -18.93
CA SER A 6 -2.22 8.16 -17.81
C SER A 6 -1.91 6.71 -18.24
N HIS A 7 -2.67 6.12 -19.17
CA HIS A 7 -2.40 4.79 -19.70
C HIS A 7 -1.09 4.72 -20.50
N SER A 8 -0.83 5.69 -21.36
CA SER A 8 0.43 5.72 -22.12
C SER A 8 1.64 5.90 -21.22
N LEU A 9 1.49 6.70 -20.16
CA LEU A 9 2.53 6.89 -19.16
C LEU A 9 2.75 5.63 -18.32
N LEU A 10 1.67 4.96 -17.91
CA LEU A 10 1.77 3.67 -17.19
C LEU A 10 2.56 2.64 -18.01
N ASN A 11 2.24 2.47 -19.29
CA ASN A 11 2.95 1.53 -20.16
C ASN A 11 4.45 1.86 -20.23
N ARG A 12 4.80 3.14 -20.41
CA ARG A 12 6.20 3.58 -20.42
C ARG A 12 6.90 3.31 -19.10
N VAL A 13 6.27 3.67 -17.98
CA VAL A 13 6.81 3.39 -16.64
C VAL A 13 7.04 1.88 -16.44
N LEU A 14 6.10 1.04 -16.89
CA LEU A 14 6.25 -0.42 -16.78
C LEU A 14 7.36 -0.98 -17.68
N GLU A 15 7.60 -0.36 -18.86
CA GLU A 15 8.70 -0.72 -19.75
C GLU A 15 10.07 -0.34 -19.17
N GLU A 16 10.16 0.72 -18.40
CA GLU A 16 11.38 1.20 -17.75
C GLU A 16 11.73 0.43 -16.47
N LEU A 17 10.77 -0.32 -15.89
CA LEU A 17 11.04 -1.09 -14.68
C LEU A 17 12.13 -2.17 -14.91
N PRO A 18 13.01 -2.40 -13.92
CA PRO A 18 14.02 -3.43 -13.98
C PRO A 18 13.44 -4.81 -14.33
N PRO A 19 14.16 -5.65 -15.09
CA PRO A 19 13.68 -6.98 -15.50
C PRO A 19 13.25 -7.86 -14.32
N GLU A 20 13.91 -7.71 -13.17
CA GLU A 20 13.61 -8.44 -11.93
C GLU A 20 12.19 -8.13 -11.41
N ILE A 21 11.66 -6.95 -11.76
CA ILE A 21 10.33 -6.49 -11.37
C ILE A 21 9.27 -6.93 -12.38
N ARG A 22 9.65 -7.28 -13.60
CA ARG A 22 8.74 -7.74 -14.67
C ARG A 22 8.36 -9.23 -14.58
N ARG A 23 8.31 -9.79 -13.38
CA ARG A 23 8.08 -11.22 -13.17
C ARG A 23 6.58 -11.56 -13.21
N HIS A 24 6.29 -12.80 -13.64
CA HIS A 24 4.92 -13.31 -13.75
C HIS A 24 4.19 -13.38 -12.38
N ASP A 25 4.94 -13.53 -11.29
CA ASP A 25 4.41 -13.56 -9.92
C ASP A 25 3.89 -12.18 -9.44
N LEU A 26 4.08 -11.11 -10.22
CA LEU A 26 3.59 -9.77 -9.94
C LEU A 26 2.27 -9.42 -10.65
N GLN A 27 1.63 -10.36 -11.32
CA GLN A 27 0.40 -10.09 -12.07
C GLN A 27 -0.68 -9.40 -11.19
N HIS A 28 -0.82 -9.84 -9.96
CA HIS A 28 -1.78 -9.23 -9.02
C HIS A 28 -1.42 -7.77 -8.70
N PHE A 29 -0.13 -7.47 -8.49
CA PHE A 29 0.34 -6.10 -8.31
C PHE A 29 0.02 -5.23 -9.54
N TYR A 30 0.31 -5.71 -10.75
CA TYR A 30 0.04 -4.95 -11.97
C TYR A 30 -1.45 -4.70 -12.21
N THR A 31 -2.29 -5.68 -11.91
CA THR A 31 -3.75 -5.51 -12.00
C THR A 31 -4.24 -4.40 -11.07
N ARG A 32 -3.78 -4.39 -9.82
CA ARG A 32 -4.13 -3.34 -8.85
C ARG A 32 -3.55 -1.98 -9.25
N LEU A 33 -2.30 -1.95 -9.68
CA LEU A 33 -1.66 -0.73 -10.16
C LEU A 33 -2.45 -0.15 -11.33
N GLY A 34 -2.79 -0.94 -12.34
CA GLY A 34 -3.56 -0.49 -13.50
C GLY A 34 -4.95 0.05 -13.12
N ALA A 35 -5.64 -0.62 -12.20
CA ALA A 35 -6.95 -0.17 -11.73
C ALA A 35 -6.91 1.17 -10.98
N ASN A 36 -5.79 1.48 -10.30
CA ASN A 36 -5.67 2.67 -9.46
C ASN A 36 -4.74 3.74 -10.05
N PHE A 37 -4.08 3.46 -11.16
CA PHE A 37 -3.02 4.34 -11.69
C PHE A 37 -3.52 5.73 -12.03
N TYR A 38 -4.73 5.85 -12.56
CA TYR A 38 -5.31 7.16 -12.86
C TYR A 38 -5.45 8.05 -11.61
N ALA A 39 -5.90 7.47 -10.50
CA ALA A 39 -6.01 8.19 -9.23
C ALA A 39 -4.62 8.61 -8.70
N ILE A 40 -3.64 7.69 -8.74
CA ILE A 40 -2.25 7.96 -8.36
C ILE A 40 -1.68 9.09 -9.23
N TYR A 41 -1.79 8.98 -10.54
CA TYR A 41 -1.32 9.97 -11.49
C TYR A 41 -1.96 11.34 -11.25
N SER A 42 -3.28 11.39 -11.05
CA SER A 42 -4.01 12.64 -10.86
C SER A 42 -3.58 13.36 -9.57
N LEU A 43 -3.45 12.63 -8.47
CA LEU A 43 -3.01 13.20 -7.20
C LEU A 43 -1.53 13.60 -7.24
N PHE A 44 -0.69 12.78 -7.84
CA PHE A 44 0.73 13.07 -7.99
C PHE A 44 0.96 14.29 -8.89
N SER A 45 0.19 14.39 -10.00
CA SER A 45 0.23 15.56 -10.90
C SER A 45 -0.25 16.84 -10.24
N LEU A 46 -1.25 16.75 -9.36
CA LEU A 46 -1.73 17.91 -8.62
C LEU A 46 -0.63 18.52 -7.74
N LEU A 47 0.19 17.67 -7.11
CA LEU A 47 1.25 18.08 -6.20
C LEU A 47 2.56 18.42 -6.94
N TYR A 48 2.93 17.63 -7.94
CA TYR A 48 4.28 17.63 -8.53
C TYR A 48 4.29 17.86 -10.04
N GLY A 49 3.14 18.04 -10.70
CA GLY A 49 3.02 18.11 -12.17
C GLY A 49 3.77 19.27 -12.84
N LYS A 50 4.24 20.25 -12.07
CA LYS A 50 5.04 21.38 -12.58
C LYS A 50 6.56 21.15 -12.50
N ARG A 51 7.00 20.00 -11.99
CA ARG A 51 8.42 19.68 -11.87
C ARG A 51 8.96 19.12 -13.18
N ASP A 52 10.14 19.51 -13.56
CA ASP A 52 10.82 19.01 -14.76
C ASP A 52 11.14 17.51 -14.67
N ASP A 53 11.31 16.97 -13.46
CA ASP A 53 11.60 15.57 -13.18
C ASP A 53 10.35 14.72 -12.84
N PHE A 54 9.14 15.25 -13.11
CA PHE A 54 7.85 14.63 -12.75
C PHE A 54 7.75 13.16 -13.17
N GLU A 55 8.06 12.84 -14.43
CA GLU A 55 7.95 11.48 -14.94
C GLU A 55 8.94 10.53 -14.27
N ASN A 56 10.16 10.98 -14.02
CA ASN A 56 11.18 10.21 -13.31
C ASN A 56 10.75 9.90 -11.87
N GLN A 57 10.17 10.87 -11.18
CA GLN A 57 9.70 10.69 -9.81
C GLN A 57 8.48 9.75 -9.76
N LEU A 58 7.60 9.80 -10.75
CA LEU A 58 6.47 8.87 -10.84
C LEU A 58 6.95 7.45 -11.15
N SER A 59 7.91 7.27 -12.06
CA SER A 59 8.54 5.97 -12.34
C SER A 59 9.19 5.40 -11.09
N HIS A 60 9.92 6.22 -10.36
CA HIS A 60 10.57 5.81 -9.10
C HIS A 60 9.54 5.40 -8.02
N LEU A 61 8.42 6.13 -7.90
CA LEU A 61 7.33 5.74 -7.02
C LEU A 61 6.79 4.35 -7.35
N VAL A 62 6.54 4.07 -8.63
CA VAL A 62 6.04 2.75 -9.08
C VAL A 62 7.07 1.66 -8.80
N GLU A 63 8.34 1.93 -9.01
CA GLU A 63 9.44 1.00 -8.69
C GLU A 63 9.47 0.66 -7.19
N ILE A 64 9.39 1.66 -6.31
CA ILE A 64 9.34 1.46 -4.85
C ILE A 64 8.13 0.60 -4.47
N LEU A 65 6.95 0.89 -5.04
CA LEU A 65 5.74 0.11 -4.78
C LEU A 65 5.91 -1.36 -5.20
N ALA A 66 6.52 -1.61 -6.36
CA ALA A 66 6.78 -2.95 -6.86
C ALA A 66 7.79 -3.70 -5.98
N GLN A 67 8.89 -3.05 -5.59
CA GLN A 67 9.90 -3.63 -4.69
C GLN A 67 9.30 -3.99 -3.33
N ASN A 68 8.50 -3.12 -2.73
CA ASN A 68 7.82 -3.38 -1.47
C ASN A 68 6.85 -4.56 -1.59
N TYR A 69 6.13 -4.67 -2.72
CA TYR A 69 5.27 -5.82 -2.97
C TYR A 69 6.07 -7.12 -3.12
N ILE A 70 7.23 -7.11 -3.78
CA ILE A 70 8.11 -8.28 -3.89
C ILE A 70 8.54 -8.77 -2.51
N GLN A 71 8.98 -7.84 -1.65
CA GLN A 71 9.47 -8.14 -0.31
C GLN A 71 8.36 -8.51 0.69
N ARG A 72 7.10 -8.21 0.37
CA ARG A 72 5.96 -8.49 1.25
C ARG A 72 5.82 -9.98 1.51
N ASN A 73 5.64 -10.35 2.78
CA ASN A 73 5.44 -11.73 3.21
C ASN A 73 4.28 -12.41 2.44
N GLN A 74 4.46 -13.69 2.06
CA GLN A 74 3.48 -14.44 1.27
C GLN A 74 2.13 -14.60 1.98
N ASP A 75 2.13 -14.77 3.30
CA ASP A 75 0.88 -14.91 4.05
C ASP A 75 0.10 -13.59 4.07
N LEU A 76 0.79 -12.45 4.10
CA LEU A 76 0.17 -11.14 3.94
C LEU A 76 -0.38 -10.93 2.53
N LYS A 77 0.31 -11.41 1.49
CA LYS A 77 -0.22 -11.37 0.11
C LYS A 77 -1.49 -12.20 -0.05
N LYS A 78 -1.55 -13.38 0.58
CA LYS A 78 -2.77 -14.21 0.60
C LYS A 78 -3.91 -13.51 1.36
N LEU A 79 -3.60 -12.89 2.49
CA LEU A 79 -4.56 -12.13 3.28
C LEU A 79 -5.11 -10.94 2.49
N ASP A 80 -4.26 -10.21 1.77
CA ASP A 80 -4.69 -9.10 0.90
C ASP A 80 -5.69 -9.59 -0.17
N GLN A 81 -5.41 -10.72 -0.81
CA GLN A 81 -6.30 -11.34 -1.80
C GLN A 81 -7.63 -11.80 -1.20
N ALA A 82 -7.62 -12.33 0.01
CA ALA A 82 -8.84 -12.72 0.73
C ALA A 82 -9.71 -11.50 1.02
N ARG A 83 -9.10 -10.41 1.49
CA ARG A 83 -9.78 -9.15 1.79
C ARG A 83 -10.33 -8.43 0.56
N GLU A 84 -9.67 -8.59 -0.59
CA GLU A 84 -10.22 -8.07 -1.86
C GLU A 84 -11.50 -8.77 -2.31
N ARG A 85 -11.66 -10.05 -1.98
CA ARG A 85 -12.87 -10.82 -2.26
C ARG A 85 -13.99 -10.51 -1.29
N ASP A 86 -13.65 -10.20 -0.06
CA ASP A 86 -14.59 -9.79 0.99
C ASP A 86 -14.37 -8.31 1.33
N HIS A 87 -15.11 -7.44 0.66
CA HIS A 87 -15.03 -5.99 0.88
C HIS A 87 -15.50 -5.56 2.28
N ASN A 88 -16.18 -6.45 3.01
CA ASN A 88 -16.69 -6.19 4.35
C ASN A 88 -15.84 -6.85 5.46
N TRP A 89 -14.66 -7.35 5.13
CA TRP A 89 -13.78 -8.03 6.08
C TRP A 89 -13.57 -7.25 7.40
N PHE A 90 -13.59 -5.91 7.34
CA PHE A 90 -13.41 -5.03 8.51
C PHE A 90 -14.67 -4.91 9.39
N LEU A 91 -15.82 -5.41 8.95
CA LEU A 91 -17.07 -5.47 9.71
C LEU A 91 -17.22 -6.81 10.45
N ASP A 92 -16.26 -7.71 10.34
CA ASP A 92 -16.28 -9.00 11.03
C ASP A 92 -16.25 -8.78 12.56
N GLN A 93 -17.07 -9.54 13.28
CA GLN A 93 -17.15 -9.50 14.74
C GLN A 93 -15.86 -9.99 15.45
N GLN A 94 -14.93 -10.58 14.71
CA GLN A 94 -13.59 -10.94 15.20
C GLN A 94 -12.67 -9.73 15.44
N TRP A 95 -13.04 -8.55 14.94
CA TRP A 95 -12.27 -7.34 15.18
C TRP A 95 -12.57 -6.77 16.56
N VAL A 96 -11.57 -6.82 17.45
CA VAL A 96 -11.59 -6.16 18.75
C VAL A 96 -10.67 -4.95 18.70
N GLY A 97 -11.28 -3.78 18.49
CA GLY A 97 -10.58 -2.51 18.35
C GLY A 97 -10.37 -1.82 19.69
N MET A 98 -9.21 -1.20 19.88
CA MET A 98 -8.94 -0.28 20.98
C MET A 98 -8.39 1.03 20.41
N ALA A 99 -8.97 2.16 20.83
CA ALA A 99 -8.43 3.49 20.58
C ALA A 99 -7.64 3.95 21.81
N LEU A 100 -6.43 4.43 21.63
CA LEU A 100 -5.58 4.91 22.71
C LEU A 100 -4.66 6.04 22.24
N TYR A 101 -4.18 6.83 23.18
CA TYR A 101 -3.14 7.82 22.93
C TYR A 101 -1.79 7.25 23.36
N ALA A 102 -0.84 7.13 22.42
CA ALA A 102 0.48 6.53 22.67
C ALA A 102 1.18 7.22 23.85
N ASN A 103 1.18 8.55 23.87
CA ASN A 103 1.80 9.36 24.94
C ASN A 103 1.16 9.20 26.32
N ALA A 104 -0.11 8.80 26.39
CA ALA A 104 -0.80 8.58 27.68
C ALA A 104 -0.70 7.12 28.14
N PHE A 105 -0.54 6.17 27.22
CA PHE A 105 -0.52 4.74 27.50
C PHE A 105 0.90 4.17 27.66
N ALA A 106 1.86 4.70 26.88
CA ALA A 106 3.19 4.10 26.76
C ALA A 106 4.30 5.11 26.39
N ASP A 107 4.09 6.40 26.69
CA ASP A 107 4.97 7.54 26.41
C ASP A 107 5.18 7.82 24.90
N ASP A 108 5.50 6.81 24.10
CA ASP A 108 5.75 6.92 22.66
C ASP A 108 5.36 5.64 21.89
N LEU A 109 5.54 5.62 20.56
CA LEU A 109 5.26 4.45 19.73
C LEU A 109 6.17 3.24 20.01
N PRO A 110 7.50 3.41 20.21
CA PRO A 110 8.36 2.33 20.69
C PRO A 110 7.89 1.71 22.01
N GLY A 111 7.49 2.54 22.99
CA GLY A 111 6.89 2.10 24.23
C GLY A 111 5.60 1.33 24.03
N LEU A 112 4.71 1.80 23.15
CA LEU A 112 3.51 1.07 22.78
C LEU A 112 3.83 -0.31 22.20
N GLY A 113 4.89 -0.43 21.40
CA GLY A 113 5.37 -1.70 20.86
C GLY A 113 5.70 -2.73 21.94
N GLN A 114 6.16 -2.30 23.12
CA GLN A 114 6.46 -3.19 24.25
C GLN A 114 5.17 -3.74 24.92
N HIS A 115 4.04 -3.09 24.74
CA HIS A 115 2.74 -3.51 25.28
C HIS A 115 1.91 -4.38 24.33
N VAL A 116 2.44 -4.75 23.14
CA VAL A 116 1.70 -5.56 22.15
C VAL A 116 1.25 -6.89 22.74
N THR A 117 2.09 -7.58 23.50
CA THR A 117 1.73 -8.85 24.13
C THR A 117 0.54 -8.69 25.10
N TYR A 118 0.58 -7.65 25.93
CA TYR A 118 -0.53 -7.33 26.83
C TYR A 118 -1.84 -7.07 26.09
N LEU A 119 -1.79 -6.30 24.99
CA LEU A 119 -2.97 -6.04 24.16
C LEU A 119 -3.52 -7.31 23.50
N GLN A 120 -2.63 -8.22 23.07
CA GLN A 120 -3.01 -9.53 22.53
C GLN A 120 -3.68 -10.42 23.60
N GLU A 121 -3.18 -10.42 24.82
CA GLU A 121 -3.78 -11.14 25.94
C GLU A 121 -5.19 -10.62 26.26
N LEU A 122 -5.45 -9.33 26.06
CA LEU A 122 -6.78 -8.73 26.17
C LEU A 122 -7.69 -9.08 24.96
N GLY A 123 -7.17 -9.76 23.96
CA GLY A 123 -7.91 -10.08 22.72
C GLY A 123 -7.98 -8.91 21.73
N VAL A 124 -7.25 -7.81 21.95
CA VAL A 124 -7.19 -6.68 21.04
C VAL A 124 -6.38 -7.04 19.80
N ASN A 125 -6.96 -6.86 18.63
CA ASN A 125 -6.32 -7.16 17.34
C ASN A 125 -6.32 -5.96 16.37
N LEU A 126 -6.87 -4.82 16.78
CA LEU A 126 -6.83 -3.55 16.06
C LEU A 126 -6.56 -2.42 17.06
N VAL A 127 -5.49 -1.68 16.86
CA VAL A 127 -5.18 -0.49 17.68
C VAL A 127 -5.22 0.75 16.78
N HIS A 128 -6.00 1.74 17.22
CA HIS A 128 -6.01 3.08 16.65
C HIS A 128 -5.27 4.03 17.59
N VAL A 129 -4.24 4.70 17.08
CA VAL A 129 -3.35 5.60 17.84
C VAL A 129 -3.53 7.03 17.38
#